data_e339bacf32462bff3466824e2ba08ab0
#
_entry.id   e339bacf32462bff3466824e2ba08ab0
#
_cell.length_a   1.000
_cell.length_b   1.000
_cell.length_c   1.000
_cell.angle_alpha   90.00
_cell.angle_beta   90.00
_cell.angle_gamma   90.00
#
_symmetry.space_group_name_H-M   'P 1'
#
loop_
_entity.id
_entity.type
_entity.pdbx_description
1 polymer ?
#
loop_
_entity_poly.entity_id
_entity_poly.type
_entity_poly.pdbx_seq_one_letter_code
_entity_poly.pdbx_strand_id
1 'polypeptide(L)'
;MIRISNTMTRTKEEFVPLTSGEVRMYVCGVTVYDYSHIGHARSAIVFDVIRRYLAFKGYRVTFVKNYTDVDDRIIRRANEAGVSPREFAERYVAAEREDMAALGVLAPDVDPKATEHVSEMLELIERLVASGHAYPVDGDVYFEIRRFPPYGRLSGKNLDELLAGARVEVDERKREPRDFALWKSSKPGEPAWESPWGPGRPGWHIECSAMAMRYLGESFDLHGGGEDLIFPHHECEIAQSEACTGKPLARYWVHNGMVNMGKEKMSKSLGNTLNIREIVKRHDPDALRLWMLGTHYRNMIEWSEERVEESARALDRLARLLHDAVTVRDAGGAASLPPALAEFRTRFEKAMDDDFNTPQALGVLFDFGRALAEARDRQAGAPGAFVAGVAELAQLARVLGLFGRGAPVDGPGAAVERLVTARGEARARRDFKRADELRDEITRLGWLVEDTPAGSRLTPKGR
;
A
#
# COMPACT_ATOMS: atom_id res chain seq x y z
N MET A 1 14.56 14.03 11.78
CA MET A 1 13.46 14.90 11.31
C MET A 1 13.06 14.45 9.94
N ILE A 2 11.77 14.12 9.74
CA ILE A 2 11.27 13.55 8.47
C ILE A 2 11.23 14.65 7.41
N ARG A 3 11.71 14.34 6.22
CA ARG A 3 11.59 15.18 5.02
C ARG A 3 10.85 14.40 3.94
N ILE A 4 9.91 15.05 3.25
CA ILE A 4 9.05 14.42 2.24
C ILE A 4 9.15 15.21 0.93
N SER A 5 9.30 14.51 -0.19
CA SER A 5 9.17 15.11 -1.51
C SER A 5 7.71 15.42 -1.80
N ASN A 6 7.38 16.72 -1.89
CA ASN A 6 6.03 17.21 -2.13
C ASN A 6 5.84 17.47 -3.63
N THR A 7 4.92 16.76 -4.26
CA THR A 7 4.64 16.94 -5.70
C THR A 7 4.15 18.35 -6.00
N MET A 8 3.41 18.98 -5.06
CA MET A 8 2.89 20.34 -5.23
C MET A 8 3.99 21.37 -5.41
N THR A 9 5.04 21.30 -4.60
CA THR A 9 6.15 22.26 -4.62
C THR A 9 7.35 21.75 -5.41
N ARG A 10 7.40 20.43 -5.72
CA ARG A 10 8.52 19.72 -6.38
C ARG A 10 9.82 19.81 -5.61
N THR A 11 9.73 20.03 -4.31
CA THR A 11 10.87 20.10 -3.40
C THR A 11 10.73 19.07 -2.29
N LYS A 12 11.86 18.72 -1.68
CA LYS A 12 11.88 17.92 -0.48
C LYS A 12 11.79 18.85 0.74
N GLU A 13 10.71 18.76 1.46
CA GLU A 13 10.35 19.63 2.59
C GLU A 13 10.41 18.89 3.91
N GLU A 14 10.58 19.65 4.99
CA GLU A 14 10.39 19.13 6.34
C GLU A 14 8.92 18.78 6.57
N PHE A 15 8.67 17.57 7.10
CA PHE A 15 7.33 17.15 7.45
C PHE A 15 6.90 17.76 8.79
N VAL A 16 5.93 18.64 8.72
CA VAL A 16 5.30 19.27 9.89
C VAL A 16 3.79 19.04 9.79
N PRO A 17 3.16 18.24 10.66
CA PRO A 17 1.74 17.99 10.60
C PRO A 17 0.93 19.26 10.96
N LEU A 18 -0.30 19.34 10.51
CA LEU A 18 -1.24 20.43 10.83
C LEU A 18 -1.58 20.44 12.33
N THR A 19 -1.67 19.26 12.93
CA THR A 19 -1.90 19.08 14.37
C THR A 19 -0.72 18.31 14.96
N SER A 20 -0.08 18.87 15.99
CA SER A 20 1.07 18.22 16.61
C SER A 20 0.76 16.80 17.09
N GLY A 21 1.58 15.82 16.71
CA GLY A 21 1.43 14.41 17.07
C GLY A 21 0.38 13.64 16.27
N GLU A 22 -0.37 14.28 15.37
CA GLU A 22 -1.40 13.65 14.54
C GLU A 22 -1.07 13.80 13.06
N VAL A 23 -1.39 12.77 12.28
CA VAL A 23 -1.27 12.82 10.82
C VAL A 23 -2.57 12.29 10.21
N ARG A 24 -3.19 13.10 9.38
CA ARG A 24 -4.37 12.75 8.59
C ARG A 24 -3.95 12.49 7.16
N MET A 25 -4.17 11.28 6.68
CA MET A 25 -3.70 10.80 5.39
C MET A 25 -4.84 10.22 4.56
N TYR A 26 -5.02 10.72 3.35
CA TYR A 26 -5.94 10.20 2.35
C TYR A 26 -5.16 9.61 1.17
N VAL A 27 -5.56 8.44 0.72
CA VAL A 27 -5.02 7.82 -0.49
C VAL A 27 -6.17 7.40 -1.40
N CYS A 28 -6.18 7.88 -2.64
CA CYS A 28 -7.19 7.48 -3.60
C CYS A 28 -7.16 5.96 -3.80
N GLY A 29 -8.32 5.36 -3.63
CA GLY A 29 -8.52 3.93 -3.74
C GLY A 29 -8.74 3.46 -5.16
N VAL A 30 -9.24 2.25 -5.29
CA VAL A 30 -9.43 1.60 -6.59
C VAL A 30 -10.88 1.73 -7.07
N THR A 31 -11.05 1.80 -8.40
CA THR A 31 -12.35 1.55 -9.03
C THR A 31 -12.55 0.04 -9.14
N VAL A 32 -13.57 -0.47 -8.48
CA VAL A 32 -13.78 -1.91 -8.25
C VAL A 32 -14.51 -2.58 -9.41
N TYR A 33 -13.92 -2.54 -10.60
CA TYR A 33 -14.47 -3.18 -11.80
C TYR A 33 -13.70 -4.44 -12.25
N ASP A 34 -12.62 -4.79 -11.54
CA ASP A 34 -11.79 -5.97 -11.81
C ASP A 34 -10.87 -6.26 -10.62
N TYR A 35 -10.21 -7.43 -10.63
CA TYR A 35 -9.21 -7.79 -9.63
C TYR A 35 -8.03 -6.80 -9.61
N SER A 36 -7.46 -6.62 -8.42
CA SER A 36 -6.29 -5.78 -8.21
C SER A 36 -5.03 -6.38 -8.85
N HIS A 37 -4.23 -5.52 -9.48
CA HIS A 37 -2.99 -5.91 -10.15
C HIS A 37 -1.76 -5.38 -9.39
N ILE A 38 -0.58 -5.77 -9.85
CA ILE A 38 0.70 -5.45 -9.24
C ILE A 38 0.94 -3.94 -9.06
N GLY A 39 0.38 -3.08 -9.93
CA GLY A 39 0.43 -1.61 -9.77
C GLY A 39 -0.33 -1.14 -8.53
N HIS A 40 -1.53 -1.72 -8.25
CA HIS A 40 -2.27 -1.45 -7.02
C HIS A 40 -1.50 -1.93 -5.78
N ALA A 41 -0.84 -3.10 -5.87
CA ALA A 41 0.03 -3.61 -4.81
C ALA A 41 1.17 -2.63 -4.50
N ARG A 42 1.80 -2.04 -5.53
CA ARG A 42 2.87 -1.06 -5.37
C ARG A 42 2.41 0.14 -4.56
N SER A 43 1.29 0.75 -4.95
CA SER A 43 0.72 1.89 -4.23
C SER A 43 0.36 1.52 -2.79
N ALA A 44 -0.36 0.41 -2.59
CA ALA A 44 -0.78 -0.04 -1.27
C ALA A 44 0.41 -0.28 -0.32
N ILE A 45 1.47 -0.95 -0.79
CA ILE A 45 2.68 -1.23 0.00
C ILE A 45 3.43 0.06 0.35
N VAL A 46 3.53 1.01 -0.59
CA VAL A 46 4.21 2.30 -0.35
C VAL A 46 3.51 3.06 0.77
N PHE A 47 2.20 3.25 0.68
CA PHE A 47 1.45 4.01 1.70
C PHE A 47 1.30 3.25 3.02
N ASP A 48 1.29 1.92 3.01
CA ASP A 48 1.39 1.10 4.22
C ASP A 48 2.71 1.35 4.96
N VAL A 49 3.84 1.41 4.26
CA VAL A 49 5.16 1.70 4.85
C VAL A 49 5.22 3.13 5.38
N ILE A 50 4.71 4.12 4.64
CA ILE A 50 4.64 5.51 5.09
C ILE A 50 3.84 5.59 6.39
N ARG A 51 2.63 4.98 6.44
CA ARG A 51 1.78 4.91 7.63
C ARG A 51 2.50 4.27 8.81
N ARG A 52 3.13 3.10 8.59
CA ARG A 52 3.88 2.37 9.63
C ARG A 52 5.04 3.18 10.17
N TYR A 53 5.79 3.85 9.30
CA TYR A 53 6.92 4.67 9.71
C TYR A 53 6.49 5.90 10.49
N LEU A 54 5.45 6.60 10.06
CA LEU A 54 4.88 7.73 10.82
C LEU A 54 4.41 7.29 12.20
N ALA A 55 3.73 6.13 12.32
CA ALA A 55 3.35 5.56 13.60
C ALA A 55 4.57 5.17 14.46
N PHE A 56 5.61 4.59 13.85
CA PHE A 56 6.87 4.27 14.53
C PHE A 56 7.57 5.52 15.08
N LYS A 57 7.44 6.66 14.40
CA LYS A 57 7.94 7.97 14.87
C LYS A 57 7.03 8.62 15.94
N GLY A 58 5.98 7.93 16.37
CA GLY A 58 5.09 8.37 17.45
C GLY A 58 3.88 9.20 17.01
N TYR A 59 3.61 9.35 15.72
CA TYR A 59 2.41 10.02 15.25
C TYR A 59 1.19 9.11 15.35
N ARG A 60 0.05 9.67 15.73
CA ARG A 60 -1.26 9.05 15.57
C ARG A 60 -1.74 9.28 14.13
N VAL A 61 -1.72 8.24 13.32
CA VAL A 61 -2.08 8.33 11.90
C VAL A 61 -3.54 7.92 11.73
N THR A 62 -4.35 8.80 11.11
CA THR A 62 -5.67 8.47 10.60
C THR A 62 -5.57 8.28 9.09
N PHE A 63 -5.75 7.05 8.63
CA PHE A 63 -5.59 6.67 7.23
C PHE A 63 -6.94 6.33 6.60
N VAL A 64 -7.30 7.08 5.55
CA VAL A 64 -8.52 6.91 4.76
C VAL A 64 -8.16 6.47 3.35
N LYS A 65 -8.81 5.43 2.84
CA LYS A 65 -8.66 4.95 1.47
C LYS A 65 -10.03 4.51 0.94
N ASN A 66 -10.53 5.19 -0.10
CA ASN A 66 -11.87 4.95 -0.61
C ASN A 66 -11.98 3.78 -1.59
N TYR A 67 -13.23 3.41 -1.88
CA TYR A 67 -13.62 2.62 -3.04
C TYR A 67 -14.51 3.45 -3.97
N THR A 68 -14.15 3.52 -5.25
CA THR A 68 -15.05 3.95 -6.31
C THR A 68 -15.88 2.75 -6.72
N ASP A 69 -17.10 2.64 -6.20
CA ASP A 69 -18.01 1.52 -6.38
C ASP A 69 -19.18 1.86 -7.34
N VAL A 70 -19.15 3.03 -7.98
CA VAL A 70 -20.02 3.45 -9.08
C VAL A 70 -19.19 4.12 -10.18
N ASP A 71 -19.20 3.56 -11.39
CA ASP A 71 -18.44 4.05 -12.55
C ASP A 71 -19.00 3.41 -13.83
N ASP A 72 -18.77 4.05 -14.99
CA ASP A 72 -19.20 3.53 -16.31
C ASP A 72 -18.69 2.09 -16.57
N ARG A 73 -17.46 1.77 -16.11
CA ARG A 73 -16.87 0.44 -16.29
C ARG A 73 -17.55 -0.61 -15.42
N ILE A 74 -17.93 -0.24 -14.19
CA ILE A 74 -18.66 -1.12 -13.27
C ILE A 74 -20.03 -1.44 -13.87
N ILE A 75 -20.76 -0.42 -14.30
CA ILE A 75 -22.11 -0.55 -14.88
C ILE A 75 -22.07 -1.48 -16.10
N ARG A 76 -21.15 -1.21 -17.04
CA ARG A 76 -21.00 -2.03 -18.25
C ARG A 76 -20.70 -3.49 -17.91
N ARG A 77 -19.73 -3.76 -17.04
CA ARG A 77 -19.32 -5.13 -16.69
C ARG A 77 -20.38 -5.87 -15.87
N ALA A 78 -21.10 -5.17 -15.01
CA ALA A 78 -22.23 -5.75 -14.29
C ALA A 78 -23.33 -6.21 -15.25
N ASN A 79 -23.67 -5.37 -16.24
CA ASN A 79 -24.62 -5.71 -17.30
C ASN A 79 -24.15 -6.93 -18.13
N GLU A 80 -22.86 -6.97 -18.50
CA GLU A 80 -22.25 -8.12 -19.20
C GLU A 80 -22.32 -9.40 -18.36
N ALA A 81 -22.20 -9.28 -17.03
CA ALA A 81 -22.27 -10.39 -16.07
C ALA A 81 -23.72 -10.77 -15.66
N GLY A 82 -24.73 -9.98 -16.04
CA GLY A 82 -26.13 -10.20 -15.67
C GLY A 82 -26.43 -10.00 -14.18
N VAL A 83 -25.65 -9.16 -13.48
CA VAL A 83 -25.83 -8.83 -12.05
C VAL A 83 -26.00 -7.33 -11.86
N SER A 84 -26.46 -6.91 -10.67
CA SER A 84 -26.55 -5.49 -10.36
C SER A 84 -25.16 -4.85 -10.21
N PRO A 85 -24.98 -3.55 -10.58
CA PRO A 85 -23.71 -2.83 -10.37
C PRO A 85 -23.23 -2.87 -8.92
N ARG A 86 -24.14 -2.84 -7.95
CA ARG A 86 -23.82 -2.94 -6.51
C ARG A 86 -23.24 -4.31 -6.17
N GLU A 87 -23.91 -5.38 -6.57
CA GLU A 87 -23.42 -6.75 -6.32
C GLU A 87 -22.06 -6.99 -6.99
N PHE A 88 -21.90 -6.48 -8.21
CA PHE A 88 -20.64 -6.56 -8.94
C PHE A 88 -19.52 -5.84 -8.18
N ALA A 89 -19.73 -4.59 -7.74
CA ALA A 89 -18.76 -3.80 -7.00
C ALA A 89 -18.38 -4.45 -5.67
N GLU A 90 -19.36 -4.92 -4.88
CA GLU A 90 -19.11 -5.59 -3.59
C GLU A 90 -18.21 -6.82 -3.72
N ARG A 91 -18.38 -7.60 -4.78
CA ARG A 91 -17.49 -8.74 -5.08
C ARG A 91 -16.04 -8.32 -5.21
N TYR A 92 -15.77 -7.20 -5.91
CA TYR A 92 -14.40 -6.73 -6.11
C TYR A 92 -13.83 -5.94 -4.94
N VAL A 93 -14.68 -5.30 -4.12
CA VAL A 93 -14.28 -4.75 -2.81
C VAL A 93 -13.79 -5.87 -1.90
N ALA A 94 -14.57 -6.96 -1.78
CA ALA A 94 -14.16 -8.12 -0.98
C ALA A 94 -12.84 -8.72 -1.49
N ALA A 95 -12.71 -8.89 -2.80
CA ALA A 95 -11.51 -9.41 -3.42
C ALA A 95 -10.27 -8.51 -3.21
N GLU A 96 -10.43 -7.18 -3.25
CA GLU A 96 -9.34 -6.24 -2.98
C GLU A 96 -8.87 -6.33 -1.52
N ARG A 97 -9.80 -6.39 -0.56
CA ARG A 97 -9.47 -6.57 0.86
C ARG A 97 -8.69 -7.86 1.10
N GLU A 98 -9.09 -8.96 0.47
CA GLU A 98 -8.36 -10.23 0.52
C GLU A 98 -6.95 -10.11 -0.06
N ASP A 99 -6.82 -9.48 -1.24
CA ASP A 99 -5.55 -9.28 -1.92
C ASP A 99 -4.59 -8.41 -1.07
N MET A 100 -5.09 -7.33 -0.45
CA MET A 100 -4.29 -6.46 0.44
C MET A 100 -3.89 -7.17 1.74
N ALA A 101 -4.79 -7.93 2.33
CA ALA A 101 -4.48 -8.75 3.51
C ALA A 101 -3.41 -9.81 3.18
N ALA A 102 -3.52 -10.46 2.00
CA ALA A 102 -2.52 -11.41 1.52
C ALA A 102 -1.13 -10.77 1.34
N LEU A 103 -1.04 -9.50 1.01
CA LEU A 103 0.21 -8.73 0.93
C LEU A 103 0.69 -8.22 2.31
N GLY A 104 -0.03 -8.45 3.40
CA GLY A 104 0.29 -7.91 4.72
C GLY A 104 0.14 -6.38 4.82
N VAL A 105 -0.66 -5.77 3.95
CA VAL A 105 -1.03 -4.35 4.03
C VAL A 105 -2.05 -4.18 5.15
N LEU A 106 -1.84 -3.19 6.02
CA LEU A 106 -2.78 -2.87 7.10
C LEU A 106 -4.07 -2.30 6.51
N ALA A 107 -5.21 -2.77 7.02
CA ALA A 107 -6.49 -2.18 6.67
C ALA A 107 -6.49 -0.67 6.97
N PRO A 108 -7.12 0.18 6.14
CA PRO A 108 -7.31 1.58 6.45
C PRO A 108 -8.17 1.75 7.70
N ASP A 109 -8.08 2.91 8.37
CA ASP A 109 -8.93 3.22 9.53
C ASP A 109 -10.37 3.47 9.07
N VAL A 110 -10.52 4.02 7.85
CA VAL A 110 -11.80 4.21 7.17
C VAL A 110 -11.63 3.88 5.70
N ASP A 111 -12.53 3.06 5.15
CA ASP A 111 -12.57 2.67 3.73
C ASP A 111 -13.94 2.98 3.10
N PRO A 112 -14.27 4.30 2.91
CA PRO A 112 -15.58 4.73 2.46
C PRO A 112 -15.84 4.34 1.01
N LYS A 113 -17.13 4.07 0.69
CA LYS A 113 -17.60 3.83 -0.66
C LYS A 113 -18.26 5.06 -1.23
N ALA A 114 -18.06 5.32 -2.52
CA ALA A 114 -18.65 6.48 -3.19
C ALA A 114 -20.19 6.48 -3.10
N THR A 115 -20.82 5.31 -3.27
CA THR A 115 -22.30 5.18 -3.20
C THR A 115 -22.89 5.51 -1.85
N GLU A 116 -22.11 5.45 -0.77
CA GLU A 116 -22.54 5.78 0.59
C GLU A 116 -22.34 7.27 0.95
N HIS A 117 -21.77 8.08 0.03
CA HIS A 117 -21.39 9.48 0.28
C HIS A 117 -21.96 10.46 -0.78
N VAL A 118 -23.02 10.06 -1.47
CA VAL A 118 -23.63 10.88 -2.53
C VAL A 118 -24.20 12.19 -1.98
N SER A 119 -24.71 12.21 -0.74
CA SER A 119 -25.19 13.43 -0.10
C SER A 119 -24.08 14.48 0.07
N GLU A 120 -22.91 14.06 0.54
CA GLU A 120 -21.77 14.95 0.70
C GLU A 120 -21.24 15.46 -0.65
N MET A 121 -21.33 14.63 -1.70
CA MET A 121 -20.98 15.04 -3.06
C MET A 121 -21.96 16.08 -3.59
N LEU A 122 -23.26 15.88 -3.40
CA LEU A 122 -24.28 16.84 -3.80
C LEU A 122 -24.12 18.19 -3.08
N GLU A 123 -23.91 18.19 -1.76
CA GLU A 123 -23.63 19.41 -1.00
C GLU A 123 -22.40 20.17 -1.54
N LEU A 124 -21.33 19.46 -1.89
CA LEU A 124 -20.14 20.05 -2.47
C LEU A 124 -20.42 20.64 -3.86
N ILE A 125 -21.15 19.92 -4.71
CA ILE A 125 -21.53 20.39 -6.05
C ILE A 125 -22.44 21.62 -5.96
N GLU A 126 -23.44 21.65 -5.07
CA GLU A 126 -24.32 22.80 -4.87
C GLU A 126 -23.53 24.04 -4.46
N ARG A 127 -22.56 23.89 -3.55
CA ARG A 127 -21.65 25.00 -3.15
C ARG A 127 -20.82 25.50 -4.33
N LEU A 128 -20.30 24.60 -5.18
CA LEU A 128 -19.54 24.97 -6.39
C LEU A 128 -20.42 25.69 -7.43
N VAL A 129 -21.68 25.27 -7.59
CA VAL A 129 -22.63 25.96 -8.49
C VAL A 129 -22.97 27.33 -7.92
N ALA A 130 -23.27 27.44 -6.63
CA ALA A 130 -23.61 28.69 -5.98
C ALA A 130 -22.46 29.72 -6.02
N SER A 131 -21.20 29.25 -5.96
CA SER A 131 -20.00 30.10 -6.07
C SER A 131 -19.58 30.41 -7.52
N GLY A 132 -20.30 29.88 -8.52
CA GLY A 132 -20.03 30.08 -9.94
C GLY A 132 -18.81 29.33 -10.49
N HIS A 133 -18.30 28.32 -9.77
CA HIS A 133 -17.23 27.42 -10.24
C HIS A 133 -17.75 26.22 -11.01
N ALA A 134 -19.06 25.95 -10.94
CA ALA A 134 -19.72 24.90 -11.69
C ALA A 134 -21.01 25.40 -12.33
N TYR A 135 -21.45 24.70 -13.37
CA TYR A 135 -22.66 25.04 -14.11
C TYR A 135 -23.46 23.78 -14.51
N PRO A 136 -24.79 23.80 -14.39
CA PRO A 136 -25.64 22.72 -14.87
C PRO A 136 -25.95 22.87 -16.37
N VAL A 137 -26.02 21.74 -17.07
CA VAL A 137 -26.44 21.63 -18.47
C VAL A 137 -27.14 20.29 -18.69
N ASP A 138 -28.42 20.33 -19.09
CA ASP A 138 -29.20 19.15 -19.48
C ASP A 138 -29.15 17.98 -18.47
N GLY A 139 -29.18 18.30 -17.17
CA GLY A 139 -29.11 17.33 -16.09
C GLY A 139 -27.71 16.91 -15.68
N ASP A 140 -26.67 17.27 -16.43
CA ASP A 140 -25.27 17.15 -16.03
C ASP A 140 -24.80 18.41 -15.28
N VAL A 141 -23.76 18.31 -14.47
CA VAL A 141 -23.06 19.47 -13.87
C VAL A 141 -21.58 19.36 -14.16
N TYR A 142 -21.02 20.45 -14.68
CA TYR A 142 -19.60 20.54 -15.01
C TYR A 142 -18.89 21.57 -14.14
N PHE A 143 -17.65 21.26 -13.75
CA PHE A 143 -16.72 22.22 -13.16
C PHE A 143 -16.13 23.10 -14.27
N GLU A 144 -16.20 24.42 -14.12
CA GLU A 144 -15.63 25.39 -15.06
C GLU A 144 -14.16 25.68 -14.72
N ILE A 145 -13.22 25.03 -15.40
CA ILE A 145 -11.79 25.08 -15.04
C ILE A 145 -11.21 26.50 -15.13
N ARG A 146 -11.72 27.35 -16.04
CA ARG A 146 -11.27 28.75 -16.19
C ARG A 146 -11.63 29.61 -14.98
N ARG A 147 -12.59 29.19 -14.13
CA ARG A 147 -12.95 29.88 -12.90
C ARG A 147 -11.99 29.57 -11.75
N PHE A 148 -11.10 28.61 -11.92
CA PHE A 148 -10.08 28.26 -10.96
C PHE A 148 -8.67 28.44 -11.53
N PRO A 149 -8.10 29.67 -11.52
CA PRO A 149 -6.81 29.98 -12.14
C PRO A 149 -5.64 29.10 -11.70
N PRO A 150 -5.60 28.53 -10.46
CA PRO A 150 -4.55 27.62 -10.04
C PRO A 150 -4.58 26.23 -10.68
N TYR A 151 -5.55 25.90 -11.55
CA TYR A 151 -5.66 24.61 -12.21
C TYR A 151 -4.40 24.29 -13.03
N GLY A 152 -3.83 23.10 -12.85
CA GLY A 152 -2.56 22.69 -13.46
C GLY A 152 -1.34 22.86 -12.53
N ARG A 153 -1.54 23.41 -11.32
CA ARG A 153 -0.45 23.68 -10.36
C ARG A 153 0.25 22.40 -9.88
N LEU A 154 -0.51 21.35 -9.57
CA LEU A 154 0.04 20.07 -9.11
C LEU A 154 0.81 19.37 -10.23
N SER A 155 0.20 19.25 -11.39
CA SER A 155 0.80 18.60 -12.56
C SER A 155 1.93 19.42 -13.21
N GLY A 156 1.96 20.72 -12.93
CA GLY A 156 2.87 21.68 -13.55
C GLY A 156 2.59 21.94 -15.02
N LYS A 157 1.37 21.68 -15.43
CA LYS A 157 0.92 21.88 -16.80
C LYS A 157 0.24 23.21 -16.93
N ASN A 158 0.57 23.96 -17.96
CA ASN A 158 -0.14 25.17 -18.30
C ASN A 158 -1.53 24.81 -18.87
N LEU A 159 -2.56 25.55 -18.49
CA LEU A 159 -3.94 25.31 -18.94
C LEU A 159 -4.05 25.35 -20.47
N ASP A 160 -3.36 26.28 -21.13
CA ASP A 160 -3.39 26.40 -22.60
C ASP A 160 -2.70 25.21 -23.29
N GLU A 161 -1.61 24.68 -22.73
CA GLU A 161 -0.96 23.44 -23.22
C GLU A 161 -1.87 22.23 -23.02
N LEU A 162 -2.59 22.21 -21.91
CA LEU A 162 -3.59 21.18 -21.65
C LEU A 162 -4.74 21.25 -22.65
N LEU A 163 -5.16 22.43 -23.06
CA LEU A 163 -6.19 22.64 -24.08
C LEU A 163 -5.70 22.24 -25.47
N ALA A 164 -4.45 22.52 -25.82
CA ALA A 164 -3.86 22.22 -27.12
C ALA A 164 -3.55 20.73 -27.37
N GLY A 165 -3.27 19.95 -26.30
CA GLY A 165 -2.78 18.58 -26.40
C GLY A 165 -3.82 17.47 -26.31
N ALA A 166 -5.10 17.76 -26.14
CA ALA A 166 -6.11 16.75 -25.90
C ALA A 166 -6.90 16.33 -27.14
N ARG A 167 -6.86 15.04 -27.44
CA ARG A 167 -7.95 14.35 -28.14
C ARG A 167 -9.08 14.10 -27.13
N VAL A 168 -9.86 15.14 -26.80
CA VAL A 168 -11.08 15.00 -25.99
C VAL A 168 -12.22 14.85 -26.98
N GLU A 169 -13.11 13.87 -26.77
CA GLU A 169 -14.42 13.89 -27.45
C GLU A 169 -15.07 15.23 -27.12
N VAL A 170 -15.39 15.99 -28.19
CA VAL A 170 -15.96 17.32 -28.04
C VAL A 170 -17.42 17.15 -27.62
N ASP A 171 -17.69 17.36 -26.35
CA ASP A 171 -19.06 17.55 -25.86
C ASP A 171 -19.42 19.03 -26.03
N GLU A 172 -20.20 19.34 -27.05
CA GLU A 172 -20.63 20.71 -27.39
C GLU A 172 -21.42 21.42 -26.27
N ARG A 173 -21.89 20.69 -25.29
CA ARG A 173 -22.59 21.24 -24.12
C ARG A 173 -21.63 21.92 -23.12
N LYS A 174 -20.34 21.56 -23.16
CA LYS A 174 -19.33 22.14 -22.28
C LYS A 174 -18.92 23.55 -22.75
N ARG A 175 -18.73 24.44 -21.81
CA ARG A 175 -18.19 25.80 -22.09
C ARG A 175 -16.73 25.73 -22.54
N GLU A 176 -15.98 24.81 -21.96
CA GLU A 176 -14.61 24.47 -22.34
C GLU A 176 -14.48 22.93 -22.49
N PRO A 177 -13.77 22.44 -23.51
CA PRO A 177 -13.62 20.99 -23.72
C PRO A 177 -13.07 20.22 -22.51
N ARG A 178 -12.33 20.90 -21.63
CA ARG A 178 -11.70 20.28 -20.44
C ARG A 178 -12.49 20.44 -19.17
N ASP A 179 -13.62 21.14 -19.18
CA ASP A 179 -14.54 21.14 -18.05
C ASP A 179 -14.90 19.68 -17.74
N PHE A 180 -14.84 19.31 -16.48
CA PHE A 180 -15.05 17.93 -16.07
C PHE A 180 -16.35 17.74 -15.31
N ALA A 181 -16.96 16.59 -15.48
CA ALA A 181 -18.25 16.28 -14.89
C ALA A 181 -18.14 16.12 -13.36
N LEU A 182 -18.98 16.82 -12.64
CA LEU A 182 -19.24 16.66 -11.21
C LEU A 182 -20.45 15.77 -10.97
N TRP A 183 -21.48 15.90 -11.82
CA TRP A 183 -22.69 15.10 -11.82
C TRP A 183 -23.03 14.70 -13.24
N LYS A 184 -23.47 13.48 -13.45
CA LYS A 184 -23.90 12.94 -14.74
C LYS A 184 -25.36 12.49 -14.65
N SER A 185 -26.21 12.96 -15.52
CA SER A 185 -27.56 12.46 -15.67
C SER A 185 -27.55 10.95 -15.95
N SER A 186 -28.41 10.21 -15.28
CA SER A 186 -28.49 8.76 -15.43
C SER A 186 -29.21 8.37 -16.74
N LYS A 187 -28.73 7.29 -17.36
CA LYS A 187 -29.41 6.63 -18.46
C LYS A 187 -30.35 5.55 -17.93
N PRO A 188 -31.36 5.14 -18.69
CA PRO A 188 -32.25 4.05 -18.28
C PRO A 188 -31.45 2.78 -17.90
N GLY A 189 -31.74 2.26 -16.70
CA GLY A 189 -31.08 1.06 -16.16
C GLY A 189 -29.74 1.30 -15.45
N GLU A 190 -29.25 2.54 -15.38
CA GLU A 190 -28.09 2.89 -14.56
C GLU A 190 -28.51 3.17 -13.10
N PRO A 191 -27.60 2.97 -12.12
CA PRO A 191 -27.78 3.47 -10.77
C PRO A 191 -27.99 5.00 -10.80
N ALA A 192 -28.96 5.49 -10.05
CA ALA A 192 -29.29 6.90 -10.01
C ALA A 192 -29.67 7.34 -8.61
N TRP A 193 -29.33 8.58 -8.28
CA TRP A 193 -29.73 9.30 -7.08
C TRP A 193 -30.44 10.59 -7.46
N GLU A 194 -31.41 11.00 -6.65
CA GLU A 194 -32.09 12.27 -6.83
C GLU A 194 -31.15 13.43 -6.59
N SER A 195 -31.22 14.47 -7.41
CA SER A 195 -30.45 15.68 -7.29
C SER A 195 -31.26 16.90 -7.73
N PRO A 196 -30.82 18.14 -7.39
CA PRO A 196 -31.44 19.36 -7.90
C PRO A 196 -31.48 19.47 -9.43
N TRP A 197 -30.66 18.70 -10.13
CA TRP A 197 -30.53 18.72 -11.60
C TRP A 197 -31.23 17.53 -12.26
N GLY A 198 -31.88 16.68 -11.48
CA GLY A 198 -32.53 15.46 -11.92
C GLY A 198 -31.79 14.19 -11.51
N PRO A 199 -32.37 13.01 -11.79
CA PRO A 199 -31.74 11.75 -11.46
C PRO A 199 -30.39 11.56 -12.16
N GLY A 200 -29.36 11.18 -11.39
CA GLY A 200 -28.01 11.05 -11.92
C GLY A 200 -27.07 10.34 -10.97
N ARG A 201 -25.78 10.44 -11.24
CA ARG A 201 -24.70 9.87 -10.46
C ARG A 201 -23.48 10.79 -10.42
N PRO A 202 -22.59 10.66 -9.40
CA PRO A 202 -21.41 11.49 -9.29
C PRO A 202 -20.43 11.28 -10.45
N GLY A 203 -19.70 12.34 -10.78
CA GLY A 203 -18.47 12.26 -11.56
C GLY A 203 -17.34 11.65 -10.74
N TRP A 204 -16.35 11.06 -11.39
CA TRP A 204 -15.27 10.34 -10.71
C TRP A 204 -14.44 11.22 -9.74
N HIS A 205 -14.24 12.49 -10.06
CA HIS A 205 -13.32 13.34 -9.28
C HIS A 205 -13.96 13.90 -8.00
N ILE A 206 -15.29 14.07 -7.95
CA ILE A 206 -15.97 14.64 -6.79
C ILE A 206 -16.00 13.67 -5.59
N GLU A 207 -15.92 12.38 -5.86
CA GLU A 207 -15.97 11.32 -4.86
C GLU A 207 -14.89 11.50 -3.79
N CYS A 208 -13.62 11.56 -4.21
CA CYS A 208 -12.49 11.67 -3.30
C CYS A 208 -12.48 13.02 -2.57
N SER A 209 -12.84 14.13 -3.22
CA SER A 209 -12.95 15.42 -2.57
C SER A 209 -13.97 15.39 -1.43
N ALA A 210 -15.19 14.87 -1.68
CA ALA A 210 -16.24 14.79 -0.68
C ALA A 210 -15.87 13.85 0.47
N MET A 211 -15.39 12.64 0.17
CA MET A 211 -15.01 11.66 1.18
C MET A 211 -13.79 12.11 2.01
N ALA A 212 -12.76 12.70 1.37
CA ALA A 212 -11.61 13.24 2.09
C ALA A 212 -12.01 14.33 3.07
N MET A 213 -12.83 15.29 2.62
CA MET A 213 -13.32 16.38 3.47
C MET A 213 -14.21 15.88 4.60
N ARG A 214 -15.03 14.86 4.36
CA ARG A 214 -15.91 14.25 5.36
C ARG A 214 -15.14 13.65 6.52
N TYR A 215 -14.06 12.92 6.26
CA TYR A 215 -13.33 12.16 7.27
C TYR A 215 -12.11 12.89 7.83
N LEU A 216 -11.47 13.75 7.04
CA LEU A 216 -10.23 14.42 7.42
C LEU A 216 -10.37 15.94 7.56
N GLY A 217 -11.53 16.50 7.20
CA GLY A 217 -11.78 17.94 7.23
C GLY A 217 -11.35 18.66 5.95
N GLU A 218 -11.58 19.96 5.88
CA GLU A 218 -11.33 20.79 4.69
C GLU A 218 -9.85 20.87 4.29
N SER A 219 -8.95 20.60 5.24
CA SER A 219 -7.50 20.52 5.03
C SER A 219 -6.93 19.41 5.87
N PHE A 220 -5.99 18.60 5.29
CA PHE A 220 -5.33 17.50 5.97
C PHE A 220 -3.85 17.42 5.59
N ASP A 221 -3.11 16.49 6.19
CA ASP A 221 -1.65 16.49 6.11
C ASP A 221 -1.12 15.92 4.80
N LEU A 222 -1.55 14.72 4.41
CA LEU A 222 -0.95 13.99 3.31
C LEU A 222 -2.00 13.41 2.38
N HIS A 223 -1.92 13.74 1.09
CA HIS A 223 -2.69 13.13 0.02
C HIS A 223 -1.79 12.30 -0.88
N GLY A 224 -2.17 11.05 -1.14
CA GLY A 224 -1.35 10.12 -1.90
C GLY A 224 -2.06 9.35 -2.99
N GLY A 225 -1.25 8.77 -3.90
CA GLY A 225 -1.71 7.91 -4.99
C GLY A 225 -0.60 7.55 -5.97
N GLY A 226 -0.94 6.85 -7.05
CA GLY A 226 -0.05 6.64 -8.18
C GLY A 226 0.24 7.95 -8.94
N GLU A 227 1.38 8.03 -9.61
CA GLU A 227 1.75 9.21 -10.41
C GLU A 227 0.77 9.49 -11.57
N ASP A 228 0.03 8.48 -12.01
CA ASP A 228 -1.03 8.59 -13.02
C ASP A 228 -2.26 9.35 -12.52
N LEU A 229 -2.45 9.45 -11.20
CA LEU A 229 -3.52 10.24 -10.59
C LEU A 229 -3.18 11.74 -10.47
N ILE A 230 -1.90 12.15 -10.60
CA ILE A 230 -1.51 13.56 -10.54
C ILE A 230 -2.41 14.38 -11.47
N PHE A 231 -2.60 13.88 -12.71
CA PHE A 231 -3.45 14.52 -13.70
C PHE A 231 -4.25 13.47 -14.49
N PRO A 232 -5.58 13.64 -14.61
CA PRO A 232 -6.35 14.80 -14.15
C PRO A 232 -6.89 14.70 -12.71
N HIS A 233 -6.87 13.52 -12.07
CA HIS A 233 -7.69 13.20 -10.88
C HIS A 233 -7.41 14.13 -9.69
N HIS A 234 -6.18 14.16 -9.17
CA HIS A 234 -5.81 14.98 -8.03
C HIS A 234 -5.85 16.49 -8.34
N GLU A 235 -5.55 16.89 -9.58
CA GLU A 235 -5.72 18.27 -10.01
C GLU A 235 -7.19 18.72 -9.93
N CYS A 236 -8.12 17.83 -10.34
CA CYS A 236 -9.54 18.08 -10.24
C CYS A 236 -10.02 18.11 -8.77
N GLU A 237 -9.50 17.24 -7.90
CA GLU A 237 -9.80 17.26 -6.47
C GLU A 237 -9.39 18.58 -5.81
N ILE A 238 -8.18 19.08 -6.14
CA ILE A 238 -7.71 20.39 -5.70
C ILE A 238 -8.68 21.48 -6.14
N ALA A 239 -9.04 21.49 -7.43
CA ALA A 239 -9.93 22.50 -7.97
C ALA A 239 -11.30 22.51 -7.26
N GLN A 240 -11.90 21.34 -7.06
CA GLN A 240 -13.19 21.18 -6.37
C GLN A 240 -13.13 21.66 -4.92
N SER A 241 -12.15 21.16 -4.19
CA SER A 241 -12.05 21.38 -2.75
C SER A 241 -11.63 22.82 -2.43
N GLU A 242 -10.60 23.34 -3.12
CA GLU A 242 -10.06 24.68 -2.86
C GLU A 242 -10.99 25.79 -3.40
N ALA A 243 -11.70 25.58 -4.51
CA ALA A 243 -12.72 26.52 -4.99
C ALA A 243 -13.90 26.61 -4.01
N CYS A 244 -14.22 25.51 -3.33
CA CYS A 244 -15.31 25.46 -2.35
C CYS A 244 -14.93 26.04 -0.99
N THR A 245 -13.71 25.79 -0.51
CA THR A 245 -13.29 26.10 0.87
C THR A 245 -12.40 27.34 0.99
N GLY A 246 -11.71 27.71 -0.09
CA GLY A 246 -10.66 28.74 -0.06
C GLY A 246 -9.39 28.30 0.67
N LYS A 247 -9.24 27.00 1.00
CA LYS A 247 -8.12 26.45 1.76
C LYS A 247 -7.42 25.35 0.95
N PRO A 248 -6.11 25.15 1.12
CA PRO A 248 -5.42 23.99 0.54
C PRO A 248 -6.05 22.69 1.01
N LEU A 249 -6.34 21.77 0.09
CA LEU A 249 -6.91 20.44 0.42
C LEU A 249 -5.93 19.59 1.23
N ALA A 250 -4.69 19.46 0.75
CA ALA A 250 -3.65 18.74 1.46
C ALA A 250 -2.35 19.55 1.51
N ARG A 251 -1.61 19.39 2.62
CA ARG A 251 -0.31 20.03 2.81
C ARG A 251 0.79 19.38 1.98
N TYR A 252 0.79 18.04 1.92
CA TYR A 252 1.77 17.26 1.18
C TYR A 252 1.09 16.34 0.17
N TRP A 253 1.57 16.38 -1.05
CA TRP A 253 1.13 15.52 -2.15
C TRP A 253 2.23 14.51 -2.46
N VAL A 254 1.95 13.22 -2.27
CA VAL A 254 2.93 12.14 -2.40
C VAL A 254 2.47 11.14 -3.45
N HIS A 255 3.33 10.91 -4.46
CA HIS A 255 3.00 10.02 -5.57
C HIS A 255 4.05 8.93 -5.73
N ASN A 256 3.58 7.70 -5.91
CA ASN A 256 4.45 6.57 -6.21
C ASN A 256 4.56 6.34 -7.72
N GLY A 257 5.76 5.93 -8.15
CA GLY A 257 6.01 5.55 -9.53
C GLY A 257 5.30 4.25 -9.92
N MET A 258 5.10 4.06 -11.21
CA MET A 258 4.37 2.94 -11.80
C MET A 258 5.17 1.63 -11.80
N VAL A 259 4.47 0.52 -12.04
CA VAL A 259 5.07 -0.77 -12.35
C VAL A 259 4.94 -1.01 -13.86
N ASN A 260 6.07 -1.25 -14.53
CA ASN A 260 6.12 -1.56 -15.95
C ASN A 260 6.37 -3.06 -16.19
N MET A 261 5.84 -3.56 -17.30
CA MET A 261 6.06 -4.92 -17.80
C MET A 261 7.07 -4.86 -18.96
N GLY A 262 8.38 -4.78 -18.64
CA GLY A 262 9.41 -4.61 -19.66
C GLY A 262 9.23 -3.30 -20.42
N LYS A 263 9.36 -3.33 -21.75
CA LYS A 263 9.20 -2.15 -22.60
C LYS A 263 7.74 -1.70 -22.78
N GLU A 264 6.77 -2.48 -22.34
CA GLU A 264 5.35 -2.19 -22.51
C GLU A 264 4.71 -1.77 -21.18
N LYS A 265 3.92 -0.71 -21.23
CA LYS A 265 3.08 -0.31 -20.10
C LYS A 265 2.05 -1.41 -19.84
N MET A 266 1.88 -1.76 -18.56
CA MET A 266 0.82 -2.70 -18.16
C MET A 266 -0.53 -2.12 -18.54
N SER A 267 -1.31 -2.88 -19.31
CA SER A 267 -2.69 -2.50 -19.62
C SER A 267 -3.57 -3.74 -19.76
N LYS A 268 -4.83 -3.62 -19.30
CA LYS A 268 -5.82 -4.70 -19.39
C LYS A 268 -6.20 -5.02 -20.85
N SER A 269 -6.12 -4.03 -21.73
CA SER A 269 -6.39 -4.22 -23.17
C SER A 269 -5.33 -5.06 -23.87
N LEU A 270 -4.11 -5.11 -23.34
CA LEU A 270 -3.01 -5.93 -23.85
C LEU A 270 -2.97 -7.33 -23.19
N GLY A 271 -3.83 -7.61 -22.21
CA GLY A 271 -3.85 -8.89 -21.48
C GLY A 271 -2.60 -9.20 -20.66
N ASN A 272 -1.73 -8.20 -20.43
CA ASN A 272 -0.46 -8.36 -19.72
C ASN A 272 -0.53 -7.91 -18.25
N THR A 273 -1.72 -7.89 -17.65
CA THR A 273 -1.91 -7.53 -16.23
C THR A 273 -1.62 -8.71 -15.33
N LEU A 274 -0.78 -8.48 -14.32
CA LEU A 274 -0.50 -9.45 -13.26
C LEU A 274 -1.40 -9.19 -12.07
N ASN A 275 -2.39 -10.07 -11.85
CA ASN A 275 -3.28 -9.98 -10.70
C ASN A 275 -2.55 -10.42 -9.42
N ILE A 276 -2.76 -9.68 -8.33
CA ILE A 276 -2.13 -9.95 -7.04
C ILE A 276 -2.37 -11.38 -6.58
N ARG A 277 -3.62 -11.86 -6.63
CA ARG A 277 -4.01 -13.21 -6.22
C ARG A 277 -3.31 -14.34 -6.99
N GLU A 278 -2.89 -14.11 -8.23
CA GLU A 278 -2.12 -15.09 -8.99
C GLU A 278 -0.63 -15.04 -8.64
N ILE A 279 -0.11 -13.87 -8.32
CA ILE A 279 1.28 -13.70 -7.91
C ILE A 279 1.52 -14.32 -6.53
N VAL A 280 0.64 -14.06 -5.55
CA VAL A 280 0.79 -14.57 -4.17
C VAL A 280 0.58 -16.09 -4.04
N LYS A 281 0.04 -16.76 -5.08
CA LYS A 281 0.01 -18.23 -5.16
C LYS A 281 1.38 -18.82 -5.49
N ARG A 282 2.25 -18.05 -6.18
CA ARG A 282 3.54 -18.50 -6.70
C ARG A 282 4.73 -17.97 -5.92
N HIS A 283 4.57 -16.80 -5.31
CA HIS A 283 5.64 -16.10 -4.62
C HIS A 283 5.23 -15.73 -3.18
N ASP A 284 6.21 -15.76 -2.29
CA ASP A 284 6.01 -15.24 -0.93
C ASP A 284 5.69 -13.74 -1.01
N PRO A 285 4.58 -13.29 -0.42
CA PRO A 285 4.21 -11.88 -0.39
C PRO A 285 5.23 -10.97 0.28
N ASP A 286 6.02 -11.45 1.25
CA ASP A 286 7.11 -10.66 1.83
C ASP A 286 8.27 -10.50 0.84
N ALA A 287 8.52 -11.52 -0.03
CA ALA A 287 9.46 -11.39 -1.13
C ALA A 287 9.02 -10.36 -2.17
N LEU A 288 7.72 -10.35 -2.49
CA LEU A 288 7.13 -9.35 -3.37
C LEU A 288 7.24 -7.95 -2.76
N ARG A 289 6.95 -7.81 -1.47
CA ARG A 289 7.10 -6.55 -0.72
C ARG A 289 8.56 -6.10 -0.72
N LEU A 290 9.51 -6.99 -0.44
CA LEU A 290 10.95 -6.68 -0.44
C LEU A 290 11.43 -6.19 -1.81
N TRP A 291 11.02 -6.88 -2.88
CA TRP A 291 11.32 -6.46 -4.25
C TRP A 291 10.81 -5.05 -4.54
N MET A 292 9.55 -4.75 -4.19
CA MET A 292 8.96 -3.42 -4.39
C MET A 292 9.68 -2.33 -3.60
N LEU A 293 10.03 -2.61 -2.35
CA LEU A 293 10.71 -1.67 -1.46
C LEU A 293 12.20 -1.50 -1.79
N GLY A 294 12.78 -2.40 -2.60
CA GLY A 294 14.14 -2.29 -3.14
C GLY A 294 14.33 -1.15 -4.13
N THR A 295 13.23 -0.54 -4.59
CA THR A 295 13.26 0.66 -5.44
C THR A 295 12.53 1.80 -4.72
N HIS A 296 13.16 2.99 -4.71
CA HIS A 296 12.55 4.18 -4.09
C HIS A 296 11.13 4.40 -4.63
N TYR A 297 10.19 4.75 -3.74
CA TYR A 297 8.76 4.77 -4.09
C TYR A 297 8.42 5.68 -5.27
N ARG A 298 9.14 6.80 -5.46
CA ARG A 298 8.93 7.72 -6.58
C ARG A 298 9.43 7.22 -7.94
N ASN A 299 10.26 6.18 -7.95
CA ASN A 299 10.80 5.65 -9.18
C ASN A 299 9.89 4.55 -9.75
N MET A 300 9.83 4.48 -11.06
CA MET A 300 9.23 3.34 -11.75
C MET A 300 9.99 2.06 -11.42
N ILE A 301 9.27 0.94 -11.34
CA ILE A 301 9.85 -0.38 -11.15
C ILE A 301 9.45 -1.29 -12.31
N GLU A 302 10.40 -2.05 -12.82
CA GLU A 302 10.15 -3.03 -13.86
C GLU A 302 9.87 -4.39 -13.22
N TRP A 303 8.77 -5.04 -13.61
CA TRP A 303 8.43 -6.37 -13.14
C TRP A 303 9.52 -7.38 -13.55
N SER A 304 9.95 -8.18 -12.59
CA SER A 304 10.89 -9.29 -12.83
C SER A 304 10.61 -10.39 -11.81
N GLU A 305 10.18 -11.54 -12.30
CA GLU A 305 9.97 -12.75 -11.50
C GLU A 305 11.28 -13.20 -10.84
N GLU A 306 12.39 -13.12 -11.58
CA GLU A 306 13.73 -13.44 -11.07
C GLU A 306 14.14 -12.59 -9.87
N ARG A 307 13.86 -11.27 -9.90
CA ARG A 307 14.14 -10.36 -8.78
C ARG A 307 13.26 -10.63 -7.56
N VAL A 308 12.03 -11.09 -7.76
CA VAL A 308 11.18 -11.53 -6.65
C VAL A 308 11.74 -12.78 -6.00
N GLU A 309 12.24 -13.76 -6.79
CA GLU A 309 12.92 -14.94 -6.26
C GLU A 309 14.23 -14.60 -5.55
N GLU A 310 15.02 -13.65 -6.06
CA GLU A 310 16.20 -13.12 -5.37
C GLU A 310 15.83 -12.51 -4.01
N SER A 311 14.72 -11.76 -3.96
CA SER A 311 14.19 -11.20 -2.72
C SER A 311 13.78 -12.29 -1.74
N ALA A 312 13.18 -13.40 -2.19
CA ALA A 312 12.85 -14.54 -1.34
C ALA A 312 14.12 -15.13 -0.70
N ARG A 313 15.16 -15.39 -1.51
CA ARG A 313 16.45 -15.89 -1.01
C ARG A 313 17.13 -14.92 -0.01
N ALA A 314 16.94 -13.62 -0.19
CA ALA A 314 17.46 -12.62 0.75
C ALA A 314 16.69 -12.65 2.08
N LEU A 315 15.36 -12.77 2.04
CA LEU A 315 14.52 -12.87 3.23
C LEU A 315 14.82 -14.11 4.07
N ASP A 316 15.11 -15.25 3.45
CA ASP A 316 15.45 -16.50 4.16
C ASP A 316 16.61 -16.32 5.13
N ARG A 317 17.56 -15.44 4.81
CA ARG A 317 18.70 -15.16 5.70
C ARG A 317 18.28 -14.40 6.95
N LEU A 318 17.37 -13.43 6.82
CA LEU A 318 16.82 -12.70 7.96
C LEU A 318 15.86 -13.56 8.77
N ALA A 319 15.02 -14.37 8.11
CA ALA A 319 14.08 -15.27 8.76
C ALA A 319 14.81 -16.30 9.66
N ARG A 320 15.96 -16.81 9.22
CA ARG A 320 16.79 -17.70 10.04
C ARG A 320 17.27 -17.04 11.33
N LEU A 321 17.69 -15.78 11.29
CA LEU A 321 18.09 -15.05 12.50
C LEU A 321 16.93 -14.86 13.46
N LEU A 322 15.74 -14.52 12.95
CA LEU A 322 14.53 -14.39 13.76
C LEU A 322 14.18 -15.72 14.46
N HIS A 323 14.34 -16.83 13.74
CA HIS A 323 14.12 -18.17 14.29
C HIS A 323 15.17 -18.54 15.35
N ASP A 324 16.46 -18.31 15.07
CA ASP A 324 17.55 -18.60 16.00
C ASP A 324 17.38 -17.89 17.35
N ALA A 325 16.81 -16.67 17.37
CA ALA A 325 16.54 -15.93 18.59
C ALA A 325 15.44 -16.56 19.46
N VAL A 326 14.45 -17.22 18.87
CA VAL A 326 13.41 -17.95 19.60
C VAL A 326 14.05 -19.12 20.39
N THR A 327 14.96 -19.85 19.76
CA THR A 327 15.65 -20.98 20.42
C THR A 327 16.62 -20.56 21.51
N VAL A 328 17.20 -19.35 21.42
CA VAL A 328 18.14 -18.80 22.43
C VAL A 328 17.43 -18.13 23.59
N ARG A 329 16.17 -17.66 23.41
CA ARG A 329 15.39 -16.96 24.43
C ARG A 329 15.18 -17.78 25.72
N ASP A 330 15.12 -19.10 25.60
CA ASP A 330 14.96 -20.01 26.72
C ASP A 330 16.24 -20.18 27.56
N ALA A 331 17.38 -19.66 27.09
CA ALA A 331 18.68 -19.77 27.76
C ALA A 331 19.00 -18.63 28.76
N GLY A 332 18.09 -17.66 28.98
CA GLY A 332 18.12 -16.72 30.11
C GLY A 332 18.65 -15.33 29.84
N GLY A 333 17.95 -14.33 30.40
CA GLY A 333 18.42 -12.99 30.74
C GLY A 333 18.03 -11.88 29.75
N ALA A 334 17.24 -10.90 30.25
CA ALA A 334 17.05 -9.62 29.57
C ALA A 334 18.38 -8.86 29.57
N ALA A 335 19.01 -8.73 28.39
CA ALA A 335 20.17 -7.90 28.21
C ALA A 335 19.81 -6.68 27.34
N SER A 336 20.43 -5.55 27.63
CA SER A 336 20.32 -4.35 26.81
C SER A 336 21.03 -4.54 25.45
N LEU A 337 20.50 -3.89 24.43
CA LEU A 337 21.12 -3.87 23.10
C LEU A 337 22.52 -3.20 23.20
N PRO A 338 23.60 -3.86 22.74
CA PRO A 338 24.92 -3.24 22.74
C PRO A 338 24.94 -1.94 21.93
N PRO A 339 25.68 -0.89 22.35
CA PRO A 339 25.71 0.40 21.68
C PRO A 339 26.05 0.32 20.18
N ALA A 340 26.98 -0.58 19.80
CA ALA A 340 27.34 -0.82 18.40
C ALA A 340 26.17 -1.35 17.56
N LEU A 341 25.22 -2.07 18.15
CA LEU A 341 24.02 -2.56 17.47
C LEU A 341 22.88 -1.52 17.49
N ALA A 342 22.84 -0.63 18.49
CA ALA A 342 21.89 0.47 18.56
C ALA A 342 22.09 1.49 17.41
N GLU A 343 23.29 1.59 16.84
CA GLU A 343 23.59 2.46 15.70
C GLU A 343 22.74 2.10 14.47
N PHE A 344 22.38 0.83 14.29
CA PHE A 344 21.56 0.41 13.14
C PHE A 344 20.17 1.03 13.16
N ARG A 345 19.55 1.21 14.33
CA ARG A 345 18.29 1.98 14.44
C ARG A 345 18.47 3.41 13.93
N THR A 346 19.51 4.09 14.36
CA THR A 346 19.79 5.47 13.94
C THR A 346 20.01 5.56 12.43
N ARG A 347 20.76 4.61 11.84
CA ARG A 347 20.98 4.53 10.39
C ARG A 347 19.68 4.25 9.64
N PHE A 348 18.83 3.35 10.15
CA PHE A 348 17.53 3.04 9.58
C PHE A 348 16.61 4.26 9.61
N GLU A 349 16.49 4.93 10.76
CA GLU A 349 15.69 6.15 10.89
C GLU A 349 16.19 7.26 9.97
N LYS A 350 17.52 7.44 9.85
CA LYS A 350 18.09 8.41 8.93
C LYS A 350 17.71 8.13 7.48
N ALA A 351 17.69 6.86 7.07
CA ALA A 351 17.25 6.46 5.73
C ALA A 351 15.76 6.75 5.52
N MET A 352 14.93 6.38 6.47
CA MET A 352 13.49 6.58 6.39
C MET A 352 13.07 8.04 6.55
N ASP A 353 13.79 8.83 7.35
CA ASP A 353 13.59 10.27 7.49
C ASP A 353 13.90 11.03 6.18
N ASP A 354 14.68 10.45 5.27
CA ASP A 354 15.02 11.03 3.98
C ASP A 354 14.07 10.54 2.87
N ASP A 355 12.83 11.01 2.91
CA ASP A 355 11.81 10.73 1.88
C ASP A 355 11.43 9.25 1.80
N PHE A 356 11.33 8.61 2.97
CA PHE A 356 10.99 7.18 3.09
C PHE A 356 11.88 6.28 2.20
N ASN A 357 13.20 6.49 2.25
CA ASN A 357 14.18 5.78 1.40
C ASN A 357 14.31 4.30 1.81
N THR A 358 13.31 3.51 1.41
CA THR A 358 13.24 2.09 1.71
C THR A 358 14.41 1.28 1.16
N PRO A 359 14.99 1.57 -0.04
CA PRO A 359 16.19 0.87 -0.51
C PRO A 359 17.36 0.99 0.47
N GLN A 360 17.60 2.21 0.98
CA GLN A 360 18.68 2.44 1.95
C GLN A 360 18.35 1.80 3.30
N ALA A 361 17.10 1.87 3.75
CA ALA A 361 16.64 1.23 4.99
C ALA A 361 16.81 -0.30 4.92
N LEU A 362 16.48 -0.93 3.79
CA LEU A 362 16.72 -2.36 3.54
C LEU A 362 18.20 -2.71 3.61
N GLY A 363 19.09 -1.88 3.02
CA GLY A 363 20.53 -2.06 3.15
C GLY A 363 20.97 -2.11 4.60
N VAL A 364 20.45 -1.20 5.44
CA VAL A 364 20.73 -1.19 6.89
C VAL A 364 20.22 -2.44 7.58
N LEU A 365 19.02 -2.94 7.24
CA LEU A 365 18.49 -4.20 7.82
C LEU A 365 19.36 -5.40 7.48
N PHE A 366 19.85 -5.53 6.25
CA PHE A 366 20.74 -6.61 5.86
C PHE A 366 22.11 -6.52 6.51
N ASP A 367 22.67 -5.31 6.66
CA ASP A 367 23.91 -5.08 7.41
C ASP A 367 23.74 -5.46 8.88
N PHE A 368 22.61 -5.08 9.49
CA PHE A 368 22.29 -5.43 10.87
C PHE A 368 22.18 -6.95 11.05
N GLY A 369 21.44 -7.62 10.14
CA GLY A 369 21.35 -9.09 10.14
C GLY A 369 22.73 -9.75 10.04
N ARG A 370 23.64 -9.24 9.20
CA ARG A 370 25.00 -9.73 9.08
C ARG A 370 25.78 -9.55 10.37
N ALA A 371 25.74 -8.36 10.97
CA ALA A 371 26.41 -8.07 12.24
C ALA A 371 25.92 -8.99 13.37
N LEU A 372 24.62 -9.27 13.43
CA LEU A 372 24.04 -10.21 14.40
C LEU A 372 24.50 -11.66 14.16
N ALA A 373 24.56 -12.11 12.91
CA ALA A 373 25.08 -13.43 12.59
C ALA A 373 26.55 -13.59 12.99
N GLU A 374 27.39 -12.59 12.69
CA GLU A 374 28.80 -12.59 13.08
C GLU A 374 28.98 -12.58 14.62
N ALA A 375 28.18 -11.79 15.34
CA ALA A 375 28.22 -11.74 16.80
C ALA A 375 27.84 -13.10 17.41
N ARG A 376 26.82 -13.77 16.87
CA ARG A 376 26.42 -15.12 17.27
C ARG A 376 27.54 -16.13 17.03
N ASP A 377 28.12 -16.14 15.83
CA ASP A 377 29.11 -17.16 15.42
C ASP A 377 30.44 -17.02 16.18
N ARG A 378 30.81 -15.80 16.57
CA ARG A 378 31.97 -15.53 17.42
C ARG A 378 31.72 -15.78 18.90
N GLN A 379 30.48 -16.14 19.31
CA GLN A 379 30.05 -16.17 20.70
C GLN A 379 30.40 -14.85 21.46
N ALA A 380 30.44 -13.75 20.72
CA ALA A 380 30.80 -12.43 21.21
C ALA A 380 29.59 -11.79 21.90
N GLY A 381 29.49 -11.98 23.21
CA GLY A 381 28.45 -11.37 24.03
C GLY A 381 27.54 -12.37 24.77
N ALA A 382 26.76 -11.87 25.72
CA ALA A 382 25.77 -12.67 26.41
C ALA A 382 24.64 -13.09 25.44
N PRO A 383 24.07 -14.29 25.55
CA PRO A 383 22.96 -14.75 24.73
C PRO A 383 21.80 -13.75 24.68
N GLY A 384 21.51 -13.02 25.77
CA GLY A 384 20.50 -11.97 25.83
C GLY A 384 20.77 -10.77 24.90
N ALA A 385 22.03 -10.42 24.62
CA ALA A 385 22.36 -9.34 23.68
C ALA A 385 21.99 -9.70 22.24
N PHE A 386 22.19 -10.95 21.83
CA PHE A 386 21.75 -11.46 20.53
C PHE A 386 20.22 -11.41 20.40
N VAL A 387 19.49 -11.91 21.44
CA VAL A 387 18.02 -11.88 21.45
C VAL A 387 17.49 -10.43 21.37
N ALA A 388 18.08 -9.49 22.12
CA ALA A 388 17.73 -8.08 22.05
C ALA A 388 18.00 -7.49 20.64
N GLY A 389 19.12 -7.82 20.02
CA GLY A 389 19.46 -7.39 18.67
C GLY A 389 18.49 -7.92 17.62
N VAL A 390 18.09 -9.19 17.72
CA VAL A 390 17.10 -9.79 16.80
C VAL A 390 15.72 -9.19 17.03
N ALA A 391 15.30 -8.91 18.26
CA ALA A 391 14.04 -8.21 18.55
C ALA A 391 14.01 -6.81 17.92
N GLU A 392 15.12 -6.09 17.99
CA GLU A 392 15.28 -4.78 17.34
C GLU A 392 15.21 -4.90 15.81
N LEU A 393 15.94 -5.84 15.21
CA LEU A 393 15.87 -6.12 13.76
C LEU A 393 14.42 -6.43 13.33
N ALA A 394 13.71 -7.25 14.09
CA ALA A 394 12.32 -7.58 13.83
C ALA A 394 11.39 -6.35 13.91
N GLN A 395 11.63 -5.46 14.86
CA GLN A 395 10.87 -4.21 14.99
C GLN A 395 11.07 -3.32 13.75
N LEU A 396 12.32 -3.12 13.32
CA LEU A 396 12.62 -2.32 12.13
C LEU A 396 12.08 -2.96 10.85
N ALA A 397 12.16 -4.28 10.71
CA ALA A 397 11.58 -5.01 9.58
C ALA A 397 10.05 -4.85 9.51
N ARG A 398 9.35 -4.85 10.66
CA ARG A 398 7.90 -4.62 10.74
C ARG A 398 7.49 -3.21 10.32
N VAL A 399 8.35 -2.21 10.47
CA VAL A 399 8.13 -0.87 9.90
C VAL A 399 8.00 -0.93 8.39
N LEU A 400 8.77 -1.80 7.73
CA LEU A 400 8.66 -2.06 6.30
C LEU A 400 7.55 -3.07 5.96
N GLY A 401 6.80 -3.55 6.97
CA GLY A 401 5.73 -4.54 6.82
C GLY A 401 6.24 -5.96 6.53
N LEU A 402 7.53 -6.21 6.69
CA LEU A 402 8.13 -7.53 6.54
C LEU A 402 7.93 -8.36 7.81
N PHE A 403 7.75 -9.68 7.64
CA PHE A 403 7.50 -10.66 8.70
C PHE A 403 6.25 -10.35 9.56
N GLY A 404 5.34 -9.51 9.06
CA GLY A 404 4.11 -9.11 9.78
C GLY A 404 3.00 -10.15 9.75
N ARG A 405 3.08 -11.14 8.87
CA ARG A 405 2.11 -12.26 8.74
C ARG A 405 2.63 -13.50 9.44
N GLY A 406 2.92 -13.36 10.75
CA GLY A 406 3.23 -14.53 11.56
C GLY A 406 4.34 -15.41 10.94
N ALA A 407 5.60 -14.93 10.95
CA ALA A 407 6.60 -15.86 11.47
C ALA A 407 5.99 -16.31 12.79
N PRO A 408 5.83 -17.62 13.04
CA PRO A 408 5.31 -18.05 14.32
C PRO A 408 6.21 -17.42 15.38
N VAL A 409 5.70 -16.41 16.09
CA VAL A 409 6.34 -15.85 17.30
C VAL A 409 6.29 -16.94 18.38
N ASP A 410 5.40 -17.88 18.18
CA ASP A 410 5.34 -19.17 18.84
C ASP A 410 6.18 -20.13 17.99
N GLY A 411 7.27 -20.62 18.55
CA GLY A 411 8.13 -21.64 17.95
C GLY A 411 7.32 -22.83 17.38
N PRO A 412 7.96 -23.83 16.82
CA PRO A 412 7.26 -24.99 16.29
C PRO A 412 6.34 -25.51 17.37
N GLY A 413 5.01 -25.38 17.18
CA GLY A 413 4.04 -25.77 18.21
C GLY A 413 4.32 -27.18 18.70
N ALA A 414 3.92 -27.50 19.93
CA ALA A 414 4.19 -28.78 20.62
C ALA A 414 3.99 -30.04 19.75
N ALA A 415 3.20 -29.95 18.68
CA ALA A 415 3.02 -31.03 17.71
C ALA A 415 4.28 -31.25 16.86
N VAL A 416 4.88 -30.17 16.34
CA VAL A 416 6.11 -30.25 15.51
C VAL A 416 7.30 -30.63 16.36
N GLU A 417 7.42 -30.14 17.60
CA GLU A 417 8.49 -30.53 18.53
C GLU A 417 8.44 -32.02 18.86
N ARG A 418 7.24 -32.58 19.08
CA ARG A 418 7.08 -34.03 19.26
C ARG A 418 7.52 -34.84 18.03
N LEU A 419 7.21 -34.35 16.83
CA LEU A 419 7.63 -35.00 15.59
C LEU A 419 9.14 -34.95 15.40
N VAL A 420 9.81 -33.85 15.77
CA VAL A 420 11.27 -33.72 15.74
C VAL A 420 11.93 -34.68 16.73
N THR A 421 11.42 -34.77 17.94
CA THR A 421 11.89 -35.72 18.96
C THR A 421 11.73 -37.16 18.47
N ALA A 422 10.54 -37.52 17.98
CA ALA A 422 10.28 -38.85 17.41
C ALA A 422 11.18 -39.19 16.22
N ARG A 423 11.47 -38.20 15.36
CA ARG A 423 12.41 -38.34 14.25
C ARG A 423 13.84 -38.59 14.74
N GLY A 424 14.29 -37.85 15.75
CA GLY A 424 15.59 -38.07 16.40
C GLY A 424 15.74 -39.50 16.95
N GLU A 425 14.71 -39.98 17.65
CA GLU A 425 14.66 -41.36 18.17
C GLU A 425 14.65 -42.41 17.06
N ALA A 426 13.91 -42.21 15.97
CA ALA A 426 13.92 -43.11 14.81
C ALA A 426 15.31 -43.20 14.18
N ARG A 427 16.01 -42.07 14.01
CA ARG A 427 17.40 -42.04 13.52
C ARG A 427 18.38 -42.75 14.46
N ALA A 428 18.25 -42.55 15.77
CA ALA A 428 19.07 -43.21 16.75
C ALA A 428 18.90 -44.74 16.69
N ARG A 429 17.71 -45.21 16.37
CA ARG A 429 17.40 -46.64 16.14
C ARG A 429 17.71 -47.12 14.73
N ARG A 430 18.25 -46.26 13.85
CA ARG A 430 18.54 -46.51 12.42
C ARG A 430 17.29 -46.83 11.59
N ASP A 431 16.11 -46.43 12.04
CA ASP A 431 14.87 -46.52 11.29
C ASP A 431 14.73 -45.29 10.36
N PHE A 432 15.48 -45.31 9.27
CA PHE A 432 15.54 -44.18 8.35
C PHE A 432 14.22 -43.99 7.61
N LYS A 433 13.46 -45.06 7.36
CA LYS A 433 12.15 -44.95 6.71
C LYS A 433 11.19 -44.11 7.58
N ARG A 434 11.13 -44.46 8.86
CA ARG A 434 10.27 -43.69 9.82
C ARG A 434 10.76 -42.27 10.00
N ALA A 435 12.07 -42.05 10.00
CA ALA A 435 12.62 -40.69 10.10
C ALA A 435 12.27 -39.81 8.89
N ASP A 436 12.21 -40.37 7.70
CA ASP A 436 11.81 -39.66 6.47
C ASP A 436 10.31 -39.38 6.46
N GLU A 437 9.46 -40.33 6.87
CA GLU A 437 8.02 -40.10 7.03
C GLU A 437 7.74 -38.92 8.00
N LEU A 438 8.44 -38.85 9.13
CA LEU A 438 8.33 -37.80 10.11
C LEU A 438 8.85 -36.45 9.58
N ARG A 439 9.91 -36.47 8.76
CA ARG A 439 10.39 -35.27 8.07
C ARG A 439 9.34 -34.72 7.11
N ASP A 440 8.68 -35.58 6.36
CA ASP A 440 7.63 -35.19 5.44
C ASP A 440 6.38 -34.64 6.17
N GLU A 441 6.08 -35.18 7.35
CA GLU A 441 5.00 -34.68 8.21
C GLU A 441 5.34 -33.30 8.80
N ILE A 442 6.57 -33.11 9.27
CA ILE A 442 7.09 -31.79 9.70
C ILE A 442 7.02 -30.80 8.54
N THR A 443 7.38 -31.23 7.32
CA THR A 443 7.35 -30.39 6.12
C THR A 443 5.91 -29.99 5.73
N ARG A 444 4.93 -30.90 5.91
CA ARG A 444 3.50 -30.58 5.69
C ARG A 444 2.94 -29.59 6.72
N LEU A 445 3.49 -29.57 7.93
CA LEU A 445 3.15 -28.61 8.97
C LEU A 445 3.87 -27.25 8.79
N GLY A 446 4.59 -27.05 7.69
CA GLY A 446 5.22 -25.78 7.35
C GLY A 446 6.62 -25.61 7.95
N TRP A 447 7.32 -26.68 8.29
CA TRP A 447 8.66 -26.64 8.86
C TRP A 447 9.66 -27.51 8.06
N LEU A 448 10.90 -27.07 7.97
CA LEU A 448 12.01 -27.86 7.48
C LEU A 448 12.87 -28.29 8.66
N VAL A 449 13.35 -29.53 8.66
CA VAL A 449 14.25 -30.06 9.67
C VAL A 449 15.61 -30.35 9.05
N GLU A 450 16.65 -29.73 9.59
CA GLU A 450 18.06 -29.96 9.19
C GLU A 450 18.81 -30.62 10.35
N ASP A 451 19.66 -31.58 10.04
CA ASP A 451 20.53 -32.21 11.04
C ASP A 451 21.82 -31.42 11.16
N THR A 452 22.15 -30.97 12.36
CA THR A 452 23.40 -30.29 12.68
C THR A 452 24.20 -31.09 13.71
N PRO A 453 25.51 -30.84 13.88
CA PRO A 453 26.30 -31.47 14.93
C PRO A 453 25.74 -31.24 16.35
N ALA A 454 24.94 -30.16 16.55
CA ALA A 454 24.31 -29.80 17.82
C ALA A 454 22.91 -30.41 17.97
N GLY A 455 22.37 -31.14 16.98
CA GLY A 455 21.00 -31.70 16.99
C GLY A 455 20.19 -31.31 15.76
N SER A 456 18.90 -31.69 15.75
CA SER A 456 18.00 -31.31 14.65
C SER A 456 17.58 -29.84 14.77
N ARG A 457 17.76 -29.09 13.70
CA ARG A 457 17.37 -27.69 13.57
C ARG A 457 16.09 -27.58 12.76
N LEU A 458 15.11 -26.84 13.27
CA LEU A 458 13.87 -26.52 12.57
C LEU A 458 13.95 -25.13 11.94
N THR A 459 13.51 -25.03 10.69
CA THR A 459 13.32 -23.75 10.02
C THR A 459 11.92 -23.71 9.40
N PRO A 460 11.19 -22.58 9.48
CA PRO A 460 9.92 -22.46 8.78
C PRO A 460 10.14 -22.71 7.29
N LYS A 461 9.28 -23.53 6.69
CA LYS A 461 9.25 -23.69 5.24
C LYS A 461 8.72 -22.38 4.67
N GLY A 462 9.52 -21.66 3.88
CA GLY A 462 9.04 -20.51 3.14
C GLY A 462 7.77 -20.89 2.38
N ARG A 463 6.69 -20.13 2.60
CA ARG A 463 5.40 -20.32 1.91
C ARG A 463 5.47 -19.84 0.49
#